data_fc2beb87d6e9464f4305a2d3940c2d51
#
_entry.id   fc2beb87d6e9464f4305a2d3940c2d51
#
_cell.length_a   1.000
_cell.length_b   1.000
_cell.length_c   1.000
_cell.angle_alpha   90.00
_cell.angle_beta   90.00
_cell.angle_gamma   90.00
#
_symmetry.space_group_name_H-M   'P 1'
#
loop_
_entity.id
_entity.type
_entity.pdbx_description
1 polymer ?
#
loop_
_entity_poly.entity_id
_entity_poly.type
_entity_poly.pdbx_seq_one_letter_code
_entity_poly.pdbx_strand_id
1 'polypeptide(L)'
;MKRTVLITGGARGIGRQIALDFGNAGYNVIINYNKSEKEAMSLVNELNAREIACQAIQADVSDGAQVKRMREQVAFGQVDTLVNNAGIAHIGLLQSDTEDDFDRVIAVDLKGVWLCTREFLPSMVQNGFGRIINISSFWSERGSSTETAYSAAKAGVNGLTKALSREVGEYVTVNAILAGLIATEMNDPVPPDALFRIVDNTPVRRIGTPQDISHAALFLADEKSSFINGALLHVDGGY
;
A
#
# COMPACT_ATOMS: atom_id res chain seq x y z
N MET A 1 23.28 -9.51 -0.59
CA MET A 1 22.79 -8.52 0.40
C MET A 1 21.34 -8.81 0.73
N LYS A 2 20.89 -8.50 1.95
CA LYS A 2 19.45 -8.57 2.27
C LYS A 2 18.70 -7.49 1.46
N ARG A 3 17.55 -7.82 0.92
CA ARG A 3 16.68 -6.84 0.24
C ARG A 3 16.00 -5.92 1.24
N THR A 4 15.65 -4.72 0.80
CA THR A 4 14.99 -3.71 1.62
C THR A 4 13.59 -3.43 1.07
N VAL A 5 12.59 -3.48 1.94
CA VAL A 5 11.21 -3.08 1.63
C VAL A 5 10.88 -1.75 2.32
N LEU A 6 10.28 -0.83 1.60
CA LEU A 6 9.64 0.36 2.14
C LEU A 6 8.12 0.21 2.05
N ILE A 7 7.44 0.36 3.18
CA ILE A 7 5.98 0.31 3.28
C ILE A 7 5.46 1.68 3.70
N THR A 8 4.73 2.35 2.81
CA THR A 8 4.07 3.60 3.18
C THR A 8 2.83 3.32 4.03
N GLY A 9 2.61 4.14 5.06
CA GLY A 9 1.54 3.86 6.03
C GLY A 9 1.73 2.52 6.76
N GLY A 10 3.00 2.12 6.99
CA GLY A 10 3.36 0.79 7.51
C GLY A 10 3.13 0.57 9.01
N ALA A 11 2.64 1.57 9.76
CA ALA A 11 2.55 1.48 11.21
C ALA A 11 1.35 0.67 11.72
N ARG A 12 0.27 0.54 10.93
CA ARG A 12 -1.01 -0.05 11.34
C ARG A 12 -1.62 -0.92 10.24
N GLY A 13 -2.64 -1.70 10.59
CA GLY A 13 -3.49 -2.44 9.66
C GLY A 13 -2.72 -3.32 8.67
N ILE A 14 -3.05 -3.20 7.39
CA ILE A 14 -2.42 -3.95 6.29
C ILE A 14 -0.91 -3.67 6.25
N GLY A 15 -0.49 -2.40 6.33
CA GLY A 15 0.91 -2.03 6.25
C GLY A 15 1.76 -2.62 7.38
N ARG A 16 1.23 -2.69 8.60
CA ARG A 16 1.89 -3.33 9.73
C ARG A 16 2.10 -4.84 9.49
N GLN A 17 1.09 -5.51 8.97
CA GLN A 17 1.20 -6.93 8.68
C GLN A 17 2.21 -7.20 7.57
N ILE A 18 2.21 -6.38 6.52
CA ILE A 18 3.22 -6.46 5.45
C ILE A 18 4.62 -6.28 6.04
N ALA A 19 4.84 -5.32 6.95
CA ALA A 19 6.13 -5.11 7.59
C ALA A 19 6.61 -6.33 8.38
N LEU A 20 5.71 -6.98 9.14
CA LEU A 20 6.02 -8.20 9.88
C LEU A 20 6.40 -9.36 8.97
N ASP A 21 5.62 -9.60 7.92
CA ASP A 21 5.81 -10.77 7.05
C ASP A 21 7.04 -10.61 6.15
N PHE A 22 7.30 -9.40 5.64
CA PHE A 22 8.53 -9.11 4.90
C PHE A 22 9.77 -9.23 5.79
N GLY A 23 9.69 -8.75 7.04
CA GLY A 23 10.77 -8.93 7.99
C GLY A 23 11.05 -10.40 8.28
N ASN A 24 10.01 -11.22 8.53
CA ASN A 24 10.13 -12.66 8.71
C ASN A 24 10.65 -13.38 7.45
N ALA A 25 10.40 -12.84 6.25
CA ALA A 25 10.96 -13.31 4.98
C ALA A 25 12.40 -12.87 4.73
N GLY A 26 13.03 -12.16 5.69
CA GLY A 26 14.45 -11.80 5.66
C GLY A 26 14.78 -10.44 5.05
N TYR A 27 13.79 -9.60 4.79
CA TYR A 27 14.00 -8.21 4.34
C TYR A 27 14.46 -7.30 5.48
N ASN A 28 15.22 -6.25 5.13
CA ASN A 28 15.28 -5.05 5.96
C ASN A 28 13.97 -4.28 5.75
N VAL A 29 13.40 -3.73 6.81
CA VAL A 29 12.06 -3.13 6.76
C VAL A 29 12.12 -1.64 7.06
N ILE A 30 11.55 -0.83 6.16
CA ILE A 30 11.35 0.60 6.39
C ILE A 30 9.86 0.87 6.51
N ILE A 31 9.46 1.42 7.65
CA ILE A 31 8.09 1.77 7.98
C ILE A 31 7.94 3.27 7.81
N ASN A 32 7.23 3.72 6.78
CA ASN A 32 6.82 5.11 6.74
C ASN A 32 5.51 5.30 7.52
N TYR A 33 5.44 6.41 8.23
CA TYR A 33 4.24 6.87 8.93
C TYR A 33 4.10 8.40 8.81
N ASN A 34 2.88 8.92 8.93
CA ASN A 34 2.64 10.37 9.02
C ASN A 34 2.38 10.79 10.47
N LYS A 35 1.32 10.26 11.11
CA LYS A 35 0.87 10.65 12.45
C LYS A 35 1.00 9.55 13.50
N SER A 36 1.15 8.29 13.10
CA SER A 36 1.14 7.10 13.96
C SER A 36 2.54 6.76 14.48
N GLU A 37 3.20 7.71 15.15
CA GLU A 37 4.56 7.53 15.66
C GLU A 37 4.64 6.42 16.71
N LYS A 38 3.71 6.41 17.65
CA LYS A 38 3.68 5.42 18.73
C LYS A 38 3.57 3.99 18.19
N GLU A 39 2.69 3.77 17.23
CA GLU A 39 2.49 2.47 16.59
C GLU A 39 3.71 2.09 15.74
N ALA A 40 4.31 3.04 15.01
CA ALA A 40 5.52 2.82 14.24
C ALA A 40 6.69 2.40 15.14
N MET A 41 6.92 3.10 16.24
CA MET A 41 8.00 2.76 17.18
C MET A 41 7.74 1.44 17.91
N SER A 42 6.49 1.13 18.24
CA SER A 42 6.12 -0.18 18.80
C SER A 42 6.47 -1.31 17.84
N LEU A 43 6.17 -1.14 16.53
CA LEU A 43 6.49 -2.13 15.51
C LEU A 43 8.00 -2.26 15.28
N VAL A 44 8.75 -1.16 15.31
CA VAL A 44 10.23 -1.19 15.25
C VAL A 44 10.80 -2.02 16.40
N ASN A 45 10.32 -1.80 17.63
CA ASN A 45 10.76 -2.55 18.79
C ASN A 45 10.43 -4.05 18.66
N GLU A 46 9.24 -4.39 18.15
CA GLU A 46 8.82 -5.77 17.90
C GLU A 46 9.71 -6.47 16.87
N LEU A 47 10.04 -5.81 15.75
CA LEU A 47 10.89 -6.35 14.71
C LEU A 47 12.34 -6.50 15.19
N ASN A 48 12.88 -5.50 15.91
CA ASN A 48 14.21 -5.55 16.48
C ASN A 48 14.35 -6.69 17.51
N ALA A 49 13.32 -6.96 18.30
CA ALA A 49 13.31 -8.09 19.24
C ALA A 49 13.37 -9.46 18.53
N ARG A 50 13.05 -9.50 17.23
CA ARG A 50 13.18 -10.67 16.34
C ARG A 50 14.48 -10.63 15.51
N GLU A 51 15.41 -9.74 15.83
CA GLU A 51 16.67 -9.52 15.09
C GLU A 51 16.47 -9.11 13.62
N ILE A 52 15.31 -8.48 13.31
CA ILE A 52 14.99 -7.96 12.00
C ILE A 52 15.39 -6.49 11.94
N ALA A 53 16.29 -6.14 11.03
CA ALA A 53 16.69 -4.76 10.81
C ALA A 53 15.50 -3.91 10.33
N CYS A 54 15.14 -2.90 11.10
CA CYS A 54 13.97 -2.07 10.86
C CYS A 54 14.24 -0.60 11.17
N GLN A 55 13.64 0.28 10.38
CA GLN A 55 13.67 1.73 10.55
C GLN A 55 12.26 2.31 10.38
N ALA A 56 11.88 3.27 11.23
CA ALA A 56 10.68 4.09 11.01
C ALA A 56 11.09 5.48 10.50
N ILE A 57 10.38 6.00 9.50
CA ILE A 57 10.61 7.32 8.92
C ILE A 57 9.29 8.08 8.84
N GLN A 58 9.24 9.25 9.46
CA GLN A 58 8.08 10.13 9.37
C GLN A 58 8.08 10.90 8.04
N ALA A 59 7.01 10.78 7.27
CA ALA A 59 6.77 11.61 6.10
C ALA A 59 5.29 11.56 5.70
N ASP A 60 4.75 12.69 5.30
CA ASP A 60 3.47 12.77 4.59
C ASP A 60 3.71 12.46 3.12
N VAL A 61 3.13 11.37 2.63
CA VAL A 61 3.31 10.93 1.23
C VAL A 61 2.70 11.90 0.21
N SER A 62 1.79 12.76 0.62
CA SER A 62 1.19 13.79 -0.24
C SER A 62 2.12 14.99 -0.51
N ASP A 63 3.21 15.11 0.28
CA ASP A 63 4.22 16.17 0.19
C ASP A 63 5.51 15.64 -0.46
N GLY A 64 5.79 16.08 -1.69
CA GLY A 64 6.96 15.64 -2.43
C GLY A 64 8.30 15.99 -1.77
N ALA A 65 8.38 17.09 -0.99
CA ALA A 65 9.60 17.43 -0.27
C ALA A 65 9.84 16.47 0.91
N GLN A 66 8.79 16.03 1.58
CA GLN A 66 8.90 15.02 2.64
C GLN A 66 9.24 13.65 2.08
N VAL A 67 8.65 13.25 0.94
CA VAL A 67 8.98 11.99 0.25
C VAL A 67 10.46 11.97 -0.18
N LYS A 68 10.97 13.09 -0.69
CA LYS A 68 12.40 13.22 -1.03
C LYS A 68 13.28 13.06 0.22
N ARG A 69 12.96 13.76 1.31
CA ARG A 69 13.69 13.61 2.59
C ARG A 69 13.60 12.18 3.14
N MET A 70 12.46 11.50 2.98
CA MET A 70 12.31 10.10 3.37
C MET A 70 13.32 9.21 2.62
N ARG A 71 13.50 9.40 1.32
CA ARG A 71 14.51 8.67 0.54
C ARG A 71 15.94 8.91 1.06
N GLU A 72 16.25 10.16 1.39
CA GLU A 72 17.58 10.56 1.89
C GLU A 72 17.90 9.94 3.28
N GLN A 73 16.88 9.58 4.05
CA GLN A 73 17.00 8.99 5.39
C GLN A 73 17.08 7.45 5.38
N VAL A 74 16.94 6.79 4.24
CA VAL A 74 17.01 5.33 4.14
C VAL A 74 18.37 4.82 4.60
N ALA A 75 18.39 4.01 5.69
CA ALA A 75 19.62 3.54 6.31
C ALA A 75 20.20 2.25 5.68
N PHE A 76 19.38 1.52 4.90
CA PHE A 76 19.74 0.19 4.39
C PHE A 76 20.20 0.20 2.93
N GLY A 77 20.72 1.34 2.45
CA GLY A 77 21.18 1.51 1.09
C GLY A 77 20.01 1.81 0.14
N GLN A 78 19.62 0.86 -0.68
CA GLN A 78 18.52 1.05 -1.64
C GLN A 78 17.23 0.37 -1.18
N VAL A 79 16.12 0.83 -1.72
CA VAL A 79 14.80 0.18 -1.59
C VAL A 79 14.60 -0.74 -2.80
N ASP A 80 14.50 -2.04 -2.56
CA ASP A 80 14.27 -3.05 -3.61
C ASP A 80 12.78 -3.29 -3.85
N THR A 81 11.97 -3.12 -2.82
CA THR A 81 10.51 -3.27 -2.87
C THR A 81 9.84 -2.04 -2.27
N LEU A 82 8.98 -1.40 -3.04
CA LEU A 82 8.12 -0.31 -2.58
C LEU A 82 6.68 -0.81 -2.48
N VAL A 83 6.11 -0.79 -1.28
CA VAL A 83 4.68 -1.05 -1.07
C VAL A 83 3.98 0.27 -0.80
N ASN A 84 3.25 0.77 -1.77
CA ASN A 84 2.41 1.94 -1.63
C ASN A 84 1.09 1.53 -0.97
N ASN A 85 1.06 1.61 0.37
CA ASN A 85 -0.07 1.22 1.19
C ASN A 85 -0.73 2.41 1.89
N ALA A 86 -0.04 3.54 2.06
CA ALA A 86 -0.65 4.72 2.67
C ALA A 86 -1.94 5.12 1.96
N GLY A 87 -2.98 5.35 2.72
CA GLY A 87 -4.27 5.76 2.22
C GLY A 87 -5.18 6.25 3.34
N ILE A 88 -6.20 7.00 2.96
CA ILE A 88 -7.25 7.50 3.83
C ILE A 88 -8.62 7.20 3.21
N ALA A 89 -9.61 6.96 4.04
CA ALA A 89 -11.00 6.91 3.62
C ALA A 89 -11.70 8.24 3.95
N HIS A 90 -12.60 8.65 3.07
CA HIS A 90 -13.58 9.70 3.33
C HIS A 90 -14.95 9.18 2.94
N ILE A 91 -15.89 9.21 3.86
CA ILE A 91 -17.26 8.73 3.66
C ILE A 91 -18.19 9.96 3.69
N GLY A 92 -18.75 10.30 2.55
CA GLY A 92 -19.66 11.43 2.37
C GLY A 92 -20.49 11.27 1.09
N LEU A 93 -21.67 11.91 1.06
CA LEU A 93 -22.43 12.04 -0.19
C LEU A 93 -21.77 13.13 -1.04
N LEU A 94 -21.57 12.90 -2.33
CA LEU A 94 -20.90 13.83 -3.25
C LEU A 94 -21.43 15.26 -3.16
N GLN A 95 -22.74 15.42 -2.97
CA GLN A 95 -23.37 16.75 -2.85
C GLN A 95 -23.03 17.49 -1.55
N SER A 96 -22.45 16.78 -0.56
CA SER A 96 -22.05 17.33 0.74
C SER A 96 -20.54 17.40 0.90
N ASP A 97 -19.77 16.76 0.01
CA ASP A 97 -18.32 16.78 0.04
C ASP A 97 -17.80 18.16 -0.37
N THR A 98 -16.71 18.56 0.25
CA THR A 98 -15.98 19.79 -0.10
C THR A 98 -14.83 19.48 -1.09
N GLU A 99 -14.34 20.53 -1.77
CA GLU A 99 -13.13 20.39 -2.60
C GLU A 99 -11.94 19.91 -1.77
N ASP A 100 -11.80 20.39 -0.53
CA ASP A 100 -10.73 19.99 0.39
C ASP A 100 -10.80 18.48 0.74
N ASP A 101 -12.00 17.90 0.90
CA ASP A 101 -12.17 16.47 1.13
C ASP A 101 -11.70 15.66 -0.07
N PHE A 102 -12.11 16.07 -1.27
CA PHE A 102 -11.68 15.46 -2.52
C PHE A 102 -10.15 15.57 -2.70
N ASP A 103 -9.62 16.77 -2.60
CA ASP A 103 -8.19 17.06 -2.80
C ASP A 103 -7.33 16.27 -1.82
N ARG A 104 -7.75 16.15 -0.56
CA ARG A 104 -7.04 15.39 0.45
C ARG A 104 -6.96 13.90 0.12
N VAL A 105 -8.05 13.28 -0.32
CA VAL A 105 -8.06 11.87 -0.72
C VAL A 105 -7.17 11.67 -1.95
N ILE A 106 -7.31 12.50 -2.98
CA ILE A 106 -6.48 12.42 -4.19
C ILE A 106 -5.00 12.65 -3.86
N ALA A 107 -4.69 13.61 -2.98
CA ALA A 107 -3.31 13.91 -2.60
C ALA A 107 -2.61 12.73 -1.91
N VAL A 108 -3.32 12.00 -1.05
CA VAL A 108 -2.74 10.85 -0.34
C VAL A 108 -2.80 9.59 -1.20
N ASP A 109 -4.00 9.21 -1.67
CA ASP A 109 -4.28 7.88 -2.21
C ASP A 109 -3.87 7.69 -3.68
N LEU A 110 -3.64 8.80 -4.43
CA LEU A 110 -3.18 8.76 -5.81
C LEU A 110 -1.85 9.49 -5.98
N LYS A 111 -1.79 10.79 -5.68
CA LYS A 111 -0.57 11.58 -5.85
C LYS A 111 0.56 11.05 -4.97
N GLY A 112 0.27 10.60 -3.72
CA GLY A 112 1.25 10.02 -2.82
C GLY A 112 1.88 8.76 -3.40
N VAL A 113 1.09 7.89 -4.02
CA VAL A 113 1.59 6.70 -4.75
C VAL A 113 2.54 7.11 -5.87
N TRP A 114 2.16 8.12 -6.66
CA TRP A 114 2.98 8.63 -7.75
C TRP A 114 4.28 9.27 -7.23
N LEU A 115 4.21 10.08 -6.16
CA LEU A 115 5.39 10.74 -5.57
C LEU A 115 6.40 9.72 -5.04
N CYS A 116 5.94 8.74 -4.25
CA CYS A 116 6.81 7.70 -3.72
C CYS A 116 7.43 6.87 -4.86
N THR A 117 6.62 6.46 -5.81
CA THR A 117 7.10 5.71 -6.97
C THR A 117 8.15 6.48 -7.75
N ARG A 118 7.89 7.75 -8.09
CA ARG A 118 8.83 8.61 -8.81
C ARG A 118 10.17 8.77 -8.08
N GLU A 119 10.13 8.86 -6.76
CA GLU A 119 11.33 9.11 -5.96
C GLU A 119 12.21 7.86 -5.80
N PHE A 120 11.61 6.68 -5.67
CA PHE A 120 12.35 5.43 -5.45
C PHE A 120 12.68 4.65 -6.72
N LEU A 121 11.94 4.83 -7.81
CA LEU A 121 12.11 4.14 -9.07
C LEU A 121 13.51 4.28 -9.70
N PRO A 122 14.15 5.48 -9.74
CA PRO A 122 15.45 5.63 -10.41
C PRO A 122 16.53 4.69 -9.87
N SER A 123 16.56 4.48 -8.56
CA SER A 123 17.53 3.54 -7.95
C SER A 123 17.22 2.09 -8.29
N MET A 124 15.94 1.70 -8.39
CA MET A 124 15.55 0.35 -8.82
C MET A 124 15.99 0.07 -10.26
N VAL A 125 15.77 1.01 -11.17
CA VAL A 125 16.21 0.89 -12.57
C VAL A 125 17.74 0.83 -12.67
N GLN A 126 18.45 1.70 -11.96
CA GLN A 126 19.91 1.72 -11.96
C GLN A 126 20.52 0.40 -11.46
N ASN A 127 19.87 -0.26 -10.51
CA ASN A 127 20.35 -1.53 -9.94
C ASN A 127 19.81 -2.77 -10.66
N GLY A 128 19.01 -2.60 -11.71
CA GLY A 128 18.46 -3.70 -12.51
C GLY A 128 17.46 -4.57 -11.75
N PHE A 129 16.87 -4.06 -10.66
CA PHE A 129 15.86 -4.78 -9.88
C PHE A 129 14.94 -3.82 -9.11
N GLY A 130 13.65 -4.09 -9.18
CA GLY A 130 12.64 -3.42 -8.36
C GLY A 130 11.29 -4.13 -8.34
N ARG A 131 10.55 -3.94 -7.26
CA ARG A 131 9.18 -4.40 -7.10
C ARG A 131 8.34 -3.25 -6.56
N ILE A 132 7.34 -2.81 -7.31
CA ILE A 132 6.39 -1.79 -6.88
C ILE A 132 5.02 -2.46 -6.73
N ILE A 133 4.47 -2.42 -5.52
CA ILE A 133 3.21 -3.04 -5.17
C ILE A 133 2.29 -1.95 -4.64
N ASN A 134 1.22 -1.68 -5.36
CA ASN A 134 0.25 -0.67 -5.00
C ASN A 134 -0.96 -1.32 -4.31
N ILE A 135 -1.28 -0.90 -3.09
CA ILE A 135 -2.50 -1.35 -2.43
C ILE A 135 -3.66 -0.50 -2.93
N SER A 136 -4.42 -1.10 -3.82
CA SER A 136 -5.64 -0.57 -4.40
C SER A 136 -6.87 -1.12 -3.66
N SER A 137 -8.02 -1.06 -4.24
CA SER A 137 -9.29 -1.52 -3.67
C SER A 137 -10.18 -2.13 -4.74
N PHE A 138 -11.01 -3.10 -4.38
CA PHE A 138 -12.07 -3.59 -5.25
C PHE A 138 -13.07 -2.48 -5.64
N TRP A 139 -13.18 -1.41 -4.83
CA TRP A 139 -13.94 -0.21 -5.18
C TRP A 139 -13.35 0.58 -6.37
N SER A 140 -12.11 0.34 -6.73
CA SER A 140 -11.49 0.95 -7.92
C SER A 140 -12.12 0.54 -9.25
N GLU A 141 -12.81 -0.59 -9.28
CA GLU A 141 -13.50 -1.11 -10.47
C GLU A 141 -15.02 -1.03 -10.36
N ARG A 142 -15.56 -1.14 -9.16
CA ARG A 142 -17.01 -1.17 -8.93
C ARG A 142 -17.58 0.18 -8.52
N GLY A 143 -16.78 1.00 -7.87
CA GLY A 143 -17.23 2.20 -7.18
C GLY A 143 -17.94 1.88 -5.86
N SER A 144 -17.74 2.73 -4.86
CA SER A 144 -18.46 2.70 -3.59
C SER A 144 -19.39 3.89 -3.48
N SER A 145 -20.65 3.65 -3.11
CA SER A 145 -21.54 4.73 -2.69
C SER A 145 -20.92 5.44 -1.47
N THR A 146 -20.96 6.76 -1.46
CA THR A 146 -20.39 7.61 -0.40
C THR A 146 -18.86 7.66 -0.33
N GLU A 147 -18.13 7.07 -1.29
CA GLU A 147 -16.65 7.09 -1.35
C GLU A 147 -16.18 7.44 -2.78
N THR A 148 -16.76 8.46 -3.38
CA THR A 148 -16.52 8.83 -4.79
C THR A 148 -15.07 9.23 -5.05
N ALA A 149 -14.47 10.05 -4.17
CA ALA A 149 -13.07 10.47 -4.25
C ALA A 149 -12.11 9.28 -4.07
N TYR A 150 -12.38 8.40 -3.11
CA TYR A 150 -11.58 7.19 -2.86
C TYR A 150 -11.63 6.22 -4.04
N SER A 151 -12.82 5.95 -4.57
CA SER A 151 -13.00 5.09 -5.75
C SER A 151 -12.24 5.66 -6.96
N ALA A 152 -12.33 6.97 -7.21
CA ALA A 152 -11.59 7.65 -8.27
C ALA A 152 -10.08 7.56 -8.07
N ALA A 153 -9.58 7.80 -6.85
CA ALA A 153 -8.16 7.69 -6.53
C ALA A 153 -7.63 6.28 -6.78
N LYS A 154 -8.32 5.25 -6.29
CA LYS A 154 -7.91 3.84 -6.46
C LYS A 154 -8.03 3.38 -7.92
N ALA A 155 -9.01 3.84 -8.68
CA ALA A 155 -9.05 3.64 -10.12
C ALA A 155 -7.85 4.30 -10.84
N GLY A 156 -7.46 5.49 -10.40
CA GLY A 156 -6.25 6.17 -10.87
C GLY A 156 -4.97 5.37 -10.58
N VAL A 157 -4.87 4.74 -9.40
CA VAL A 157 -3.75 3.84 -9.04
C VAL A 157 -3.69 2.63 -9.98
N ASN A 158 -4.83 2.05 -10.38
CA ASN A 158 -4.86 0.95 -11.34
C ASN A 158 -4.34 1.40 -12.72
N GLY A 159 -4.75 2.59 -13.17
CA GLY A 159 -4.24 3.21 -14.40
C GLY A 159 -2.73 3.46 -14.34
N LEU A 160 -2.25 4.06 -13.25
CA LEU A 160 -0.83 4.29 -12.99
C LEU A 160 -0.02 2.98 -13.01
N THR A 161 -0.51 1.92 -12.36
CA THR A 161 0.10 0.60 -12.34
C THR A 161 0.30 0.05 -13.75
N LYS A 162 -0.75 0.07 -14.58
CA LYS A 162 -0.72 -0.43 -15.96
C LYS A 162 0.21 0.39 -16.87
N ALA A 163 0.21 1.72 -16.71
CA ALA A 163 1.06 2.59 -17.51
C ALA A 163 2.54 2.39 -17.17
N LEU A 164 2.87 2.45 -15.88
CA LEU A 164 4.24 2.36 -15.41
C LEU A 164 4.85 0.97 -15.67
N SER A 165 4.07 -0.11 -15.57
CA SER A 165 4.55 -1.46 -15.87
C SER A 165 5.08 -1.62 -17.30
N ARG A 166 4.56 -0.84 -18.24
CA ARG A 166 5.03 -0.83 -19.64
C ARG A 166 6.27 0.03 -19.84
N GLU A 167 6.46 1.03 -18.99
CA GLU A 167 7.59 1.95 -19.06
C GLU A 167 8.88 1.32 -18.50
N VAL A 168 8.78 0.53 -17.41
CA VAL A 168 9.92 0.07 -16.62
C VAL A 168 10.08 -1.46 -16.57
N GLY A 169 9.33 -2.19 -17.37
CA GLY A 169 9.19 -3.64 -17.27
C GLY A 169 10.45 -4.48 -17.49
N GLU A 170 11.55 -3.90 -17.98
CA GLU A 170 12.82 -4.62 -18.11
C GLU A 170 13.46 -4.92 -16.75
N TYR A 171 13.34 -4.01 -15.78
CA TYR A 171 14.04 -4.10 -14.50
C TYR A 171 13.08 -4.13 -13.31
N VAL A 172 11.91 -3.55 -13.45
CA VAL A 172 10.98 -3.32 -12.35
C VAL A 172 9.61 -3.88 -12.71
N THR A 173 9.03 -4.69 -11.82
CA THR A 173 7.62 -5.06 -11.96
C THR A 173 6.74 -4.12 -11.13
N VAL A 174 5.61 -3.74 -11.70
CA VAL A 174 4.64 -2.84 -11.06
C VAL A 174 3.27 -3.52 -11.08
N ASN A 175 2.75 -3.86 -9.90
CA ASN A 175 1.47 -4.55 -9.77
C ASN A 175 0.60 -3.86 -8.70
N ALA A 176 -0.71 -4.06 -8.78
CA ALA A 176 -1.64 -3.62 -7.75
C ALA A 176 -2.37 -4.81 -7.13
N ILE A 177 -2.65 -4.71 -5.83
CA ILE A 177 -3.52 -5.62 -5.09
C ILE A 177 -4.84 -4.87 -4.85
N LEU A 178 -5.92 -5.39 -5.42
CA LEU A 178 -7.26 -4.90 -5.20
C LEU A 178 -7.82 -5.58 -3.94
N ALA A 179 -7.63 -4.91 -2.81
CA ALA A 179 -8.08 -5.42 -1.52
C ALA A 179 -9.60 -5.35 -1.41
N GLY A 180 -10.21 -6.42 -0.92
CA GLY A 180 -11.59 -6.45 -0.48
C GLY A 180 -11.78 -5.75 0.86
N LEU A 181 -12.88 -6.05 1.55
CA LEU A 181 -13.07 -5.58 2.92
C LEU A 181 -12.13 -6.34 3.87
N ILE A 182 -11.18 -5.63 4.46
CA ILE A 182 -10.15 -6.18 5.35
C ILE A 182 -10.38 -5.70 6.78
N ALA A 183 -10.27 -6.60 7.77
CA ALA A 183 -10.42 -6.29 9.20
C ALA A 183 -9.29 -5.35 9.66
N THR A 184 -9.54 -4.04 9.62
CA THR A 184 -8.63 -2.97 10.03
C THR A 184 -9.42 -1.82 10.62
N GLU A 185 -8.77 -0.97 11.41
CA GLU A 185 -9.37 0.25 12.00
C GLU A 185 -10.00 1.19 10.96
N MET A 186 -9.54 1.16 9.71
CA MET A 186 -10.12 1.96 8.61
C MET A 186 -11.59 1.59 8.36
N ASN A 187 -11.96 0.33 8.63
CA ASN A 187 -13.29 -0.19 8.41
C ASN A 187 -14.18 -0.22 9.66
N ASP A 188 -13.68 0.25 10.82
CA ASP A 188 -14.47 0.35 12.07
C ASP A 188 -15.75 1.19 11.91
N PRO A 189 -15.77 2.26 11.08
CA PRO A 189 -17.00 3.02 10.86
C PRO A 189 -18.07 2.31 10.01
N VAL A 190 -17.78 1.16 9.40
CA VAL A 190 -18.75 0.44 8.55
C VAL A 190 -19.88 -0.11 9.43
N PRO A 191 -21.15 0.25 9.17
CA PRO A 191 -22.26 -0.25 9.95
C PRO A 191 -22.39 -1.78 9.89
N PRO A 192 -22.79 -2.45 10.99
CA PRO A 192 -22.91 -3.92 11.05
C PRO A 192 -23.77 -4.52 9.92
N ASP A 193 -24.85 -3.86 9.55
CA ASP A 193 -25.71 -4.32 8.45
C ASP A 193 -25.04 -4.23 7.07
N ALA A 194 -24.20 -3.21 6.86
CA ALA A 194 -23.42 -3.10 5.63
C ALA A 194 -22.33 -4.17 5.59
N LEU A 195 -21.68 -4.40 6.73
CA LEU A 195 -20.69 -5.44 6.90
C LEU A 195 -21.30 -6.82 6.62
N PHE A 196 -22.45 -7.13 7.20
CA PHE A 196 -23.17 -8.39 6.96
C PHE A 196 -23.48 -8.59 5.47
N ARG A 197 -24.00 -7.55 4.78
CA ARG A 197 -24.29 -7.62 3.34
C ARG A 197 -23.04 -7.88 2.51
N ILE A 198 -21.90 -7.24 2.85
CA ILE A 198 -20.64 -7.47 2.14
C ILE A 198 -20.19 -8.92 2.33
N VAL A 199 -20.18 -9.42 3.55
CA VAL A 199 -19.80 -10.81 3.86
C VAL A 199 -20.73 -11.81 3.18
N ASP A 200 -22.04 -11.54 3.19
CA ASP A 200 -23.03 -12.43 2.53
C ASP A 200 -22.89 -12.47 1.02
N ASN A 201 -22.44 -11.37 0.39
CA ASN A 201 -22.15 -11.34 -1.03
C ASN A 201 -20.71 -11.79 -1.38
N THR A 202 -19.85 -12.02 -0.38
CA THR A 202 -18.50 -12.53 -0.60
C THR A 202 -18.52 -14.06 -0.66
N PRO A 203 -18.15 -14.71 -1.76
CA PRO A 203 -18.16 -16.18 -1.90
C PRO A 203 -17.43 -16.91 -0.78
N VAL A 204 -16.31 -16.36 -0.30
CA VAL A 204 -15.50 -16.94 0.82
C VAL A 204 -16.18 -16.75 2.18
N ARG A 205 -17.30 -15.99 2.26
CA ARG A 205 -18.14 -15.83 3.47
C ARG A 205 -17.40 -15.30 4.70
N ARG A 206 -16.37 -14.52 4.53
CA ARG A 206 -15.66 -13.83 5.62
C ARG A 206 -15.10 -12.48 5.18
N ILE A 207 -14.78 -11.66 6.16
CA ILE A 207 -13.92 -10.49 5.95
C ILE A 207 -12.49 -10.98 5.72
N GLY A 208 -11.75 -10.30 4.85
CA GLY A 208 -10.32 -10.52 4.70
C GLY A 208 -9.55 -10.07 5.94
N THR A 209 -8.37 -10.61 6.10
CA THR A 209 -7.41 -10.23 7.14
C THR A 209 -6.22 -9.48 6.53
N PRO A 210 -5.48 -8.68 7.30
CA PRO A 210 -4.23 -8.09 6.82
C PRO A 210 -3.24 -9.12 6.25
N GLN A 211 -3.25 -10.36 6.78
CA GLN A 211 -2.44 -11.47 6.30
C GLN A 211 -2.80 -11.89 4.86
N ASP A 212 -4.07 -11.87 4.48
CA ASP A 212 -4.48 -12.20 3.11
C ASP A 212 -3.81 -11.26 2.11
N ILE A 213 -3.71 -9.96 2.43
CA ILE A 213 -3.05 -8.95 1.60
C ILE A 213 -1.52 -9.08 1.65
N SER A 214 -0.97 -9.31 2.83
CA SER A 214 0.48 -9.43 3.00
C SER A 214 1.07 -10.63 2.25
N HIS A 215 0.38 -11.78 2.25
CA HIS A 215 0.79 -12.95 1.46
C HIS A 215 0.81 -12.65 -0.06
N ALA A 216 -0.19 -11.92 -0.55
CA ALA A 216 -0.21 -11.49 -1.95
C ALA A 216 0.93 -10.51 -2.25
N ALA A 217 1.25 -9.60 -1.32
CA ALA A 217 2.37 -8.68 -1.48
C ALA A 217 3.72 -9.41 -1.52
N LEU A 218 3.95 -10.36 -0.63
CA LEU A 218 5.14 -11.22 -0.65
C LEU A 218 5.26 -12.02 -1.94
N PHE A 219 4.16 -12.60 -2.42
CA PHE A 219 4.13 -13.32 -3.69
C PHE A 219 4.53 -12.43 -4.87
N LEU A 220 4.02 -11.21 -4.94
CA LEU A 220 4.38 -10.25 -5.99
C LEU A 220 5.81 -9.71 -5.85
N ALA A 221 6.39 -9.71 -4.64
CA ALA A 221 7.76 -9.29 -4.38
C ALA A 221 8.81 -10.37 -4.71
N ASP A 222 8.42 -11.63 -4.79
CA ASP A 222 9.33 -12.74 -5.07
C ASP A 222 9.97 -12.61 -6.47
N GLU A 223 11.21 -13.04 -6.60
CA GLU A 223 11.92 -13.09 -7.89
C GLU A 223 11.21 -13.98 -8.91
N LYS A 224 10.62 -15.07 -8.44
CA LYS A 224 9.88 -16.01 -9.27
C LYS A 224 8.62 -15.41 -9.90
N SER A 225 8.14 -14.29 -9.34
CA SER A 225 7.01 -13.53 -9.88
C SER A 225 7.41 -12.49 -10.94
N SER A 226 8.65 -12.56 -11.45
CA SER A 226 9.21 -11.58 -12.41
C SER A 226 8.43 -11.46 -13.74
N PHE A 227 7.60 -12.42 -14.06
CA PHE A 227 6.74 -12.36 -15.26
C PHE A 227 5.34 -11.82 -14.99
N ILE A 228 5.06 -11.43 -13.73
CA ILE A 228 3.81 -10.77 -13.35
C ILE A 228 4.08 -9.26 -13.32
N ASN A 229 3.57 -8.54 -14.32
CA ASN A 229 3.79 -7.10 -14.48
C ASN A 229 2.55 -6.42 -15.05
N GLY A 230 2.10 -5.35 -14.42
CA GLY A 230 0.87 -4.63 -14.75
C GLY A 230 -0.41 -5.34 -14.29
N ALA A 231 -0.29 -6.36 -13.43
CA ALA A 231 -1.43 -7.10 -12.92
C ALA A 231 -2.23 -6.27 -11.89
N LEU A 232 -3.55 -6.46 -11.93
CA LEU A 232 -4.49 -6.04 -10.91
C LEU A 232 -4.98 -7.32 -10.20
N LEU A 233 -4.33 -7.67 -9.10
CA LEU A 233 -4.60 -8.91 -8.36
C LEU A 233 -5.73 -8.69 -7.36
N HIS A 234 -6.86 -9.32 -7.58
CA HIS A 234 -7.97 -9.32 -6.64
C HIS A 234 -7.65 -10.19 -5.42
N VAL A 235 -7.79 -9.60 -4.24
CA VAL A 235 -7.71 -10.27 -2.94
C VAL A 235 -8.93 -9.83 -2.11
N ASP A 236 -10.09 -10.24 -2.57
CA ASP A 236 -11.40 -9.77 -2.12
C ASP A 236 -12.37 -10.89 -1.74
N GLY A 237 -11.91 -12.14 -1.78
CA GLY A 237 -12.75 -13.31 -1.49
C GLY A 237 -13.78 -13.63 -2.59
N GLY A 238 -13.64 -13.03 -3.78
CA GLY A 238 -14.53 -13.20 -4.94
C GLY A 238 -15.76 -12.28 -4.92
N TYR A 239 -15.74 -11.22 -4.10
CA TYR A 239 -16.81 -10.22 -3.99
C TYR A 239 -17.06 -9.52 -5.30
#